data_320e798e2bcd61bbab9085c57ef7540a
#
_entry.id   320e798e2bcd61bbab9085c57ef7540a
#
_cell.length_a   1.000
_cell.length_b   1.000
_cell.length_c   1.000
_cell.angle_alpha   90.00
_cell.angle_beta   90.00
_cell.angle_gamma   90.00
#
_symmetry.space_group_name_H-M   'P 1'
#
loop_
_entity.id
_entity.type
_entity.pdbx_description
1 polymer ?
#
loop_
_entity_poly.entity_id
_entity_poly.type
_entity_poly.pdbx_seq_one_letter_code
_entity_poly.pdbx_strand_id
1 'polypeptide(L)'
;MRLAAFTVAASLATAAAWAQPLPAPASYPPVTGEKGVVTTHALSMELADKIAHGAIDACRKMGFHTTITVLDSSGALKAFLRDDGTGPHTISLSKDKAYTAITLANRFATSGTFATARNSTLGSPMTNIQGVVGVAGGVPIKYRGEVIGGVGSSGAVGGDKDELCSQAGIDAVADQLK
;
A
#
# COMPACT_ATOMS: atom_id res chain seq x y z
N MET A 1 -17.44 17.35 -67.18
CA MET A 1 -17.09 16.55 -66.02
C MET A 1 -15.87 17.19 -65.34
N ARG A 2 -16.06 17.85 -64.21
CA ARG A 2 -14.97 18.41 -63.37
C ARG A 2 -14.69 17.49 -62.20
N LEU A 3 -13.48 16.91 -62.22
CA LEU A 3 -13.01 16.13 -61.03
C LEU A 3 -12.58 17.12 -59.93
N ALA A 4 -13.20 17.04 -58.78
CA ALA A 4 -12.76 17.72 -57.57
C ALA A 4 -11.72 16.84 -56.87
N ALA A 5 -10.52 17.33 -56.70
CA ALA A 5 -9.45 16.71 -55.93
C ALA A 5 -9.66 17.06 -54.46
N PHE A 6 -9.94 16.02 -53.62
CA PHE A 6 -9.96 16.12 -52.16
C PHE A 6 -8.53 15.95 -51.64
N THR A 7 -7.95 17.04 -51.16
CA THR A 7 -6.70 16.99 -50.38
C THR A 7 -7.03 16.68 -48.92
N VAL A 8 -6.64 15.48 -48.48
CA VAL A 8 -6.68 15.08 -47.05
C VAL A 8 -5.45 15.68 -46.36
N ALA A 9 -5.65 16.70 -45.57
CA ALA A 9 -4.61 17.22 -44.69
C ALA A 9 -4.47 16.27 -43.45
N ALA A 10 -3.40 15.49 -43.43
CA ALA A 10 -3.03 14.70 -42.26
C ALA A 10 -2.42 15.64 -41.21
N SER A 11 -3.17 15.94 -40.15
CA SER A 11 -2.64 16.63 -38.96
C SER A 11 -1.75 15.70 -38.16
N LEU A 12 -0.46 15.91 -38.21
CA LEU A 12 0.52 15.31 -37.29
C LEU A 12 0.31 15.91 -35.89
N ALA A 13 -0.50 15.27 -35.06
CA ALA A 13 -0.56 15.55 -33.65
C ALA A 13 0.73 15.03 -33.00
N THR A 14 1.63 15.96 -32.71
CA THR A 14 2.89 15.67 -32.00
C THR A 14 2.60 15.12 -30.62
N ALA A 15 3.04 13.89 -30.40
CA ALA A 15 3.01 13.21 -29.10
C ALA A 15 4.04 13.86 -28.14
N ALA A 16 3.65 14.97 -27.52
CA ALA A 16 4.42 15.63 -26.45
C ALA A 16 3.83 15.34 -25.07
N ALA A 17 3.41 14.09 -24.82
CA ALA A 17 2.75 13.70 -23.55
C ALA A 17 3.64 12.87 -22.61
N TRP A 18 4.97 12.84 -22.76
CA TRP A 18 5.82 11.88 -22.03
C TRP A 18 6.75 12.49 -20.98
N ALA A 19 6.65 13.77 -20.69
CA ALA A 19 7.49 14.42 -19.69
C ALA A 19 6.65 15.04 -18.55
N GLN A 20 5.88 14.20 -17.84
CA GLN A 20 5.47 14.59 -16.51
C GLN A 20 6.73 14.54 -15.63
N PRO A 21 7.15 15.64 -14.99
CA PRO A 21 8.25 15.59 -14.05
C PRO A 21 7.90 14.58 -12.96
N LEU A 22 8.83 13.66 -12.67
CA LEU A 22 8.69 12.75 -11.55
C LEU A 22 8.36 13.58 -10.30
N PRO A 23 7.39 13.15 -9.46
CA PRO A 23 7.16 13.82 -8.19
C PRO A 23 8.49 13.90 -7.45
N ALA A 24 8.76 15.06 -6.84
CA ALA A 24 9.96 15.25 -6.03
C ALA A 24 10.11 14.07 -5.06
N PRO A 25 11.32 13.54 -4.86
CA PRO A 25 11.53 12.44 -3.93
C PRO A 25 10.99 12.88 -2.57
N ALA A 26 10.15 12.00 -1.96
CA ALA A 26 9.66 12.24 -0.63
C ALA A 26 10.86 12.53 0.28
N SER A 27 10.83 13.66 1.00
CA SER A 27 11.88 13.97 1.95
C SER A 27 11.88 12.87 3.01
N TYR A 28 12.94 12.08 3.04
CA TYR A 28 13.15 11.16 4.15
C TYR A 28 13.26 11.99 5.43
N PRO A 29 12.60 11.60 6.53
CA PRO A 29 12.82 12.26 7.80
C PRO A 29 14.32 12.20 8.10
N PRO A 30 14.90 13.28 8.65
CA PRO A 30 16.32 13.30 8.97
C PRO A 30 16.63 12.13 9.92
N VAL A 31 17.62 11.33 9.56
CA VAL A 31 18.15 10.31 10.44
C VAL A 31 18.80 11.01 11.62
N THR A 32 18.08 11.05 12.75
CA THR A 32 18.59 11.62 13.99
C THR A 32 19.30 10.53 14.78
N GLY A 33 20.57 10.72 15.06
CA GLY A 33 21.37 9.78 15.84
C GLY A 33 22.73 10.35 16.16
N GLU A 34 23.40 9.78 17.14
CA GLU A 34 24.84 10.01 17.39
C GLU A 34 25.66 9.48 16.22
N LYS A 35 26.90 9.96 16.04
CA LYS A 35 27.77 9.52 14.94
C LYS A 35 27.83 8.00 14.82
N GLY A 36 27.28 7.45 13.73
CA GLY A 36 27.29 6.03 13.44
C GLY A 36 26.17 5.19 14.07
N VAL A 37 25.25 5.81 14.83
CA VAL A 37 24.10 5.13 15.46
C VAL A 37 22.81 5.86 15.09
N VAL A 38 21.77 5.11 14.75
CA VAL A 38 20.43 5.61 14.39
C VAL A 38 19.44 5.17 15.44
N THR A 39 18.61 6.10 15.93
CA THR A 39 17.47 5.77 16.79
C THR A 39 16.24 5.65 15.91
N THR A 40 15.51 4.53 16.03
CA THR A 40 14.26 4.25 15.33
C THR A 40 13.17 3.91 16.32
N HIS A 41 11.92 4.25 15.97
CA HIS A 41 10.76 3.78 16.71
C HIS A 41 10.34 2.41 16.19
N ALA A 42 9.85 1.56 17.09
CA ALA A 42 9.38 0.22 16.77
C ALA A 42 7.92 0.05 17.14
N LEU A 43 7.18 -0.68 16.31
CA LEU A 43 5.81 -1.08 16.59
C LEU A 43 5.79 -2.13 17.71
N SER A 44 5.09 -1.84 18.83
CA SER A 44 4.89 -2.83 19.89
C SER A 44 3.93 -3.93 19.46
N MET A 45 4.05 -5.10 20.07
CA MET A 45 3.11 -6.21 19.85
C MET A 45 1.68 -5.83 20.26
N GLU A 46 1.54 -5.15 21.39
CA GLU A 46 0.23 -4.73 21.89
C GLU A 46 -0.48 -3.78 20.93
N LEU A 47 0.26 -2.82 20.35
CA LEU A 47 -0.32 -1.89 19.37
C LEU A 47 -0.66 -2.60 18.06
N ALA A 48 0.19 -3.53 17.61
CA ALA A 48 -0.05 -4.35 16.44
C ALA A 48 -1.32 -5.22 16.58
N ASP A 49 -1.53 -5.79 17.77
CA ASP A 49 -2.71 -6.60 18.09
C ASP A 49 -4.00 -5.76 18.04
N LYS A 50 -3.99 -4.57 18.64
CA LYS A 50 -5.11 -3.62 18.57
C LYS A 50 -5.45 -3.23 17.13
N ILE A 51 -4.43 -2.96 16.30
CA ILE A 51 -4.62 -2.65 14.87
C ILE A 51 -5.25 -3.85 14.15
N ALA A 52 -4.75 -5.06 14.40
CA ALA A 52 -5.27 -6.26 13.75
C ALA A 52 -6.75 -6.51 14.10
N HIS A 53 -7.12 -6.39 15.38
CA HIS A 53 -8.50 -6.51 15.83
C HIS A 53 -9.40 -5.39 15.28
N GLY A 54 -8.95 -4.14 15.29
CA GLY A 54 -9.68 -3.03 14.69
C GLY A 54 -9.96 -3.24 13.20
N ALA A 55 -8.97 -3.75 12.46
CA ALA A 55 -9.11 -4.04 11.03
C ALA A 55 -10.12 -5.17 10.76
N ILE A 56 -10.01 -6.30 11.48
CA ILE A 56 -10.90 -7.45 11.26
C ILE A 56 -12.34 -7.12 11.64
N ASP A 57 -12.54 -6.36 12.71
CA ASP A 57 -13.87 -5.93 13.16
C ASP A 57 -14.52 -4.95 12.18
N ALA A 58 -13.73 -4.06 11.59
CA ALA A 58 -14.21 -3.15 10.54
C ALA A 58 -14.65 -3.93 9.29
N CYS A 59 -13.88 -4.92 8.86
CA CYS A 59 -14.24 -5.80 7.76
C CYS A 59 -15.54 -6.56 8.05
N ARG A 60 -15.69 -7.14 9.22
CA ARG A 60 -16.90 -7.86 9.65
C ARG A 60 -18.14 -6.95 9.63
N LYS A 61 -18.02 -5.70 10.08
CA LYS A 61 -19.10 -4.69 10.02
C LYS A 61 -19.53 -4.38 8.59
N MET A 62 -18.61 -4.48 7.62
CA MET A 62 -18.90 -4.32 6.19
C MET A 62 -19.40 -5.62 5.53
N GLY A 63 -19.53 -6.72 6.28
CA GLY A 63 -19.99 -8.02 5.78
C GLY A 63 -18.90 -8.86 5.11
N PHE A 64 -17.62 -8.55 5.35
CA PHE A 64 -16.48 -9.28 4.79
C PHE A 64 -15.74 -10.09 5.84
N HIS A 65 -15.27 -11.28 5.43
CA HIS A 65 -14.35 -12.11 6.21
C HIS A 65 -12.96 -11.98 5.61
N THR A 66 -11.97 -11.58 6.43
CA THR A 66 -10.64 -11.25 5.93
C THR A 66 -9.54 -11.86 6.79
N THR A 67 -8.35 -11.94 6.22
CA THR A 67 -7.11 -12.19 6.93
C THR A 67 -6.37 -10.87 7.10
N ILE A 68 -5.93 -10.59 8.31
CA ILE A 68 -5.17 -9.38 8.67
C ILE A 68 -3.76 -9.79 9.06
N THR A 69 -2.78 -9.11 8.48
CA THR A 69 -1.36 -9.24 8.85
C THR A 69 -0.81 -7.88 9.24
N VAL A 70 -0.15 -7.80 10.39
CA VAL A 70 0.60 -6.62 10.84
C VAL A 70 2.08 -6.97 10.93
N LEU A 71 2.90 -6.20 10.23
CA LEU A 71 4.36 -6.32 10.20
C LEU A 71 4.99 -5.08 10.87
N ASP A 72 6.18 -5.24 11.45
CA ASP A 72 7.01 -4.10 11.84
C ASP A 72 7.76 -3.51 10.65
N SER A 73 8.54 -2.45 10.88
CA SER A 73 9.30 -1.76 9.82
C SER A 73 10.37 -2.62 9.14
N SER A 74 10.80 -3.72 9.78
CA SER A 74 11.73 -4.69 9.19
C SER A 74 11.03 -5.77 8.35
N GLY A 75 9.68 -5.77 8.34
CA GLY A 75 8.88 -6.80 7.67
C GLY A 75 8.65 -8.05 8.52
N ALA A 76 9.04 -8.03 9.81
CA ALA A 76 8.78 -9.15 10.72
C ALA A 76 7.33 -9.15 11.21
N LEU A 77 6.76 -10.35 11.36
CA LEU A 77 5.37 -10.54 11.79
C LEU A 77 5.19 -10.10 13.25
N LYS A 78 4.19 -9.25 13.49
CA LYS A 78 3.78 -8.77 14.83
C LYS A 78 2.42 -9.30 15.26
N ALA A 79 1.42 -9.27 14.35
CA ALA A 79 0.09 -9.81 14.61
C ALA A 79 -0.48 -10.43 13.34
N PHE A 80 -1.25 -11.49 13.51
CA PHE A 80 -1.91 -12.20 12.43
C PHE A 80 -3.27 -12.72 12.88
N LEU A 81 -4.32 -12.34 12.19
CA LEU A 81 -5.67 -12.83 12.43
C LEU A 81 -6.26 -13.30 11.10
N ARG A 82 -6.90 -14.46 11.12
CA ARG A 82 -7.61 -14.98 9.97
C ARG A 82 -9.04 -15.30 10.37
N ASP A 83 -10.01 -14.65 9.72
CA ASP A 83 -11.42 -14.90 9.96
C ASP A 83 -11.85 -16.23 9.37
N ASP A 84 -12.91 -16.82 9.93
CA ASP A 84 -13.50 -18.06 9.43
C ASP A 84 -14.03 -17.85 8.01
N GLY A 85 -13.92 -18.91 7.18
CA GLY A 85 -14.40 -18.89 5.80
C GLY A 85 -13.50 -18.16 4.78
N THR A 86 -12.40 -17.51 5.21
CA THR A 86 -11.45 -16.89 4.25
C THR A 86 -10.66 -17.93 3.47
N GLY A 87 -10.41 -17.66 2.19
CA GLY A 87 -9.62 -18.55 1.33
C GLY A 87 -8.15 -18.64 1.79
N PRO A 88 -7.46 -19.77 1.59
CA PRO A 88 -6.09 -19.97 2.09
C PRO A 88 -5.05 -19.00 1.47
N HIS A 89 -5.29 -18.51 0.24
CA HIS A 89 -4.43 -17.52 -0.42
C HIS A 89 -4.34 -16.19 0.32
N THR A 90 -5.35 -15.86 1.14
CA THR A 90 -5.38 -14.61 1.91
C THR A 90 -4.26 -14.55 2.97
N ILE A 91 -3.74 -15.71 3.39
CA ILE A 91 -2.65 -15.81 4.38
C ILE A 91 -1.38 -15.14 3.85
N SER A 92 -0.93 -15.54 2.66
CA SER A 92 0.25 -14.92 2.04
C SER A 92 -0.06 -13.53 1.52
N LEU A 93 -1.23 -13.34 0.88
CA LEU A 93 -1.57 -12.10 0.21
C LEU A 93 -1.73 -10.92 1.21
N SER A 94 -2.30 -11.13 2.40
CA SER A 94 -2.37 -10.09 3.43
C SER A 94 -0.97 -9.65 3.89
N LYS A 95 -0.05 -10.61 4.06
CA LYS A 95 1.35 -10.35 4.39
C LYS A 95 2.05 -9.55 3.29
N ASP A 96 1.89 -9.97 2.03
CA ASP A 96 2.54 -9.33 0.88
C ASP A 96 2.01 -7.90 0.68
N LYS A 97 0.72 -7.65 0.94
CA LYS A 97 0.13 -6.31 0.92
C LYS A 97 0.73 -5.41 2.02
N ALA A 98 0.86 -5.93 3.26
CA ALA A 98 1.51 -5.22 4.35
C ALA A 98 2.98 -4.91 4.02
N TYR A 99 3.71 -5.89 3.49
CA TYR A 99 5.10 -5.75 3.10
C TYR A 99 5.28 -4.71 1.97
N THR A 100 4.40 -4.75 0.97
CA THR A 100 4.38 -3.75 -0.10
C THR A 100 4.17 -2.33 0.46
N ALA A 101 3.24 -2.17 1.40
CA ALA A 101 2.97 -0.89 2.03
C ALA A 101 4.19 -0.34 2.79
N ILE A 102 4.91 -1.17 3.55
CA ILE A 102 6.15 -0.77 4.24
C ILE A 102 7.24 -0.41 3.24
N THR A 103 7.51 -1.30 2.29
CA THR A 103 8.62 -1.18 1.33
C THR A 103 8.49 0.08 0.47
N LEU A 104 7.27 0.45 0.10
CA LEU A 104 7.00 1.54 -0.83
C LEU A 104 6.40 2.79 -0.16
N ALA A 105 6.33 2.83 1.19
CA ALA A 105 5.67 3.87 1.97
C ALA A 105 6.21 5.29 1.71
N ASN A 106 7.46 5.41 1.29
CA ASN A 106 8.07 6.69 0.97
C ASN A 106 7.67 7.22 -0.43
N ARG A 107 7.10 6.37 -1.27
CA ARG A 107 6.72 6.72 -2.64
C ARG A 107 5.23 6.65 -2.88
N PHE A 108 4.55 5.73 -2.21
CA PHE A 108 3.12 5.48 -2.35
C PHE A 108 2.46 5.51 -0.98
N ALA A 109 1.26 6.09 -0.90
CA ALA A 109 0.54 6.17 0.37
C ALA A 109 0.08 4.79 0.87
N THR A 110 -0.26 3.90 -0.06
CA THR A 110 -0.78 2.54 0.23
C THR A 110 -0.34 1.57 -0.88
N SER A 111 -0.56 0.27 -0.67
CA SER A 111 -0.38 -0.73 -1.73
C SER A 111 -1.35 -0.51 -2.90
N GLY A 112 -2.52 0.08 -2.65
CA GLY A 112 -3.49 0.44 -3.67
C GLY A 112 -3.02 1.58 -4.57
N THR A 113 -2.39 2.61 -3.99
CA THR A 113 -1.78 3.69 -4.78
C THR A 113 -0.62 3.17 -5.65
N PHE A 114 0.17 2.22 -5.15
CA PHE A 114 1.17 1.52 -5.95
C PHE A 114 0.54 0.69 -7.07
N ALA A 115 -0.52 -0.07 -6.78
CA ALA A 115 -1.24 -0.88 -7.78
C ALA A 115 -1.78 0.00 -8.92
N THR A 116 -2.37 1.15 -8.59
CA THR A 116 -2.87 2.11 -9.58
C THR A 116 -1.73 2.69 -10.43
N ALA A 117 -0.64 3.11 -9.83
CA ALA A 117 0.53 3.63 -10.53
C ALA A 117 1.17 2.57 -11.44
N ARG A 118 1.24 1.32 -11.01
CA ARG A 118 1.74 0.20 -11.80
C ARG A 118 0.89 -0.08 -13.05
N ASN A 119 -0.43 -0.02 -12.91
CA ASN A 119 -1.36 -0.28 -14.01
C ASN A 119 -1.30 0.82 -15.07
N SER A 120 -0.93 2.05 -14.70
CA SER A 120 -0.72 3.16 -15.62
C SER A 120 0.64 3.13 -16.32
N THR A 121 1.63 2.42 -15.75
CA THR A 121 3.00 2.32 -16.29
C THR A 121 3.26 0.84 -16.60
N LEU A 122 3.27 0.44 -17.86
CA LEU A 122 3.47 -0.94 -18.33
C LEU A 122 4.59 -1.65 -17.54
N GLY A 123 4.18 -2.51 -16.59
CA GLY A 123 5.04 -3.44 -15.88
C GLY A 123 6.10 -2.79 -14.99
N SER A 124 5.72 -2.37 -13.79
CA SER A 124 6.75 -2.02 -12.81
C SER A 124 7.57 -3.25 -12.43
N PRO A 125 8.90 -3.26 -12.64
CA PRO A 125 9.76 -4.38 -12.24
C PRO A 125 9.75 -4.63 -10.72
N MET A 126 9.20 -3.71 -9.92
CA MET A 126 9.07 -3.84 -8.47
C MET A 126 8.26 -5.08 -8.04
N THR A 127 7.30 -5.54 -8.86
CA THR A 127 6.54 -6.77 -8.55
C THR A 127 7.35 -8.06 -8.76
N ASN A 128 8.56 -7.99 -9.27
CA ASN A 128 9.49 -9.12 -9.31
C ASN A 128 10.23 -9.31 -7.98
N ILE A 129 10.10 -8.37 -7.04
CA ILE A 129 10.65 -8.49 -5.69
C ILE A 129 9.70 -9.36 -4.87
N GLN A 130 10.25 -10.40 -4.23
CA GLN A 130 9.47 -11.31 -3.39
C GLN A 130 8.72 -10.53 -2.30
N GLY A 131 7.42 -10.77 -2.17
CA GLY A 131 6.55 -10.10 -1.20
C GLY A 131 6.03 -8.73 -1.63
N VAL A 132 6.44 -8.20 -2.81
CA VAL A 132 5.88 -6.95 -3.35
C VAL A 132 4.79 -7.29 -4.36
N VAL A 133 3.56 -6.84 -4.07
CA VAL A 133 2.38 -7.11 -4.89
C VAL A 133 1.68 -5.81 -5.32
N GLY A 134 1.23 -5.78 -6.57
CA GLY A 134 0.46 -4.66 -7.11
C GLY A 134 -1.05 -4.82 -6.86
N VAL A 135 -1.43 -4.99 -5.59
CA VAL A 135 -2.82 -5.20 -5.17
C VAL A 135 -3.11 -4.32 -3.96
N ALA A 136 -4.26 -3.63 -3.96
CA ALA A 136 -4.69 -2.80 -2.84
C ALA A 136 -5.03 -3.63 -1.60
N GLY A 137 -4.93 -3.01 -0.43
CA GLY A 137 -5.26 -3.62 0.87
C GLY A 137 -4.16 -3.47 1.93
N GLY A 138 -2.99 -2.93 1.57
CA GLY A 138 -1.90 -2.67 2.50
C GLY A 138 -1.75 -1.18 2.82
N VAL A 139 -1.61 -0.84 4.10
CA VAL A 139 -1.46 0.54 4.60
C VAL A 139 -0.25 0.62 5.53
N PRO A 140 0.67 1.58 5.35
CA PRO A 140 1.80 1.77 6.26
C PRO A 140 1.33 2.36 7.58
N ILE A 141 1.88 1.84 8.69
CA ILE A 141 1.67 2.38 10.04
C ILE A 141 2.77 3.40 10.29
N LYS A 142 2.38 4.64 10.60
CA LYS A 142 3.32 5.75 10.82
C LYS A 142 3.17 6.31 12.23
N TYR A 143 4.31 6.59 12.87
CA TYR A 143 4.41 7.35 14.09
C TYR A 143 5.20 8.63 13.80
N ARG A 144 4.58 9.80 13.97
CA ARG A 144 5.20 11.12 13.67
C ARG A 144 5.87 11.18 12.28
N GLY A 145 5.26 10.52 11.28
CA GLY A 145 5.77 10.46 9.91
C GLY A 145 6.80 9.34 9.64
N GLU A 146 7.39 8.74 10.68
CA GLU A 146 8.26 7.56 10.55
C GLU A 146 7.42 6.30 10.32
N VAL A 147 7.81 5.48 9.36
CA VAL A 147 7.16 4.18 9.11
C VAL A 147 7.66 3.18 10.14
N ILE A 148 6.79 2.78 11.06
CA ILE A 148 7.08 1.81 12.13
C ILE A 148 6.53 0.41 11.84
N GLY A 149 5.76 0.27 10.77
CA GLY A 149 5.18 -1.01 10.36
C GLY A 149 4.20 -0.87 9.21
N GLY A 150 3.44 -1.93 8.96
CA GLY A 150 2.36 -1.96 7.98
C GLY A 150 1.31 -2.99 8.31
N VAL A 151 0.07 -2.72 7.93
CA VAL A 151 -1.05 -3.64 8.02
C VAL A 151 -1.56 -3.98 6.63
N GLY A 152 -1.90 -5.23 6.42
CA GLY A 152 -2.48 -5.72 5.18
C GLY A 152 -3.70 -6.59 5.43
N SER A 153 -4.77 -6.31 4.68
CA SER A 153 -6.01 -7.07 4.67
C SER A 153 -6.17 -7.81 3.34
N SER A 154 -6.76 -9.01 3.41
CA SER A 154 -7.10 -9.79 2.22
C SER A 154 -8.31 -10.66 2.46
N GLY A 155 -9.28 -10.63 1.54
CA GLY A 155 -10.49 -11.46 1.63
C GLY A 155 -11.78 -10.71 1.30
N ALA A 156 -11.80 -9.40 1.36
CA ALA A 156 -12.93 -8.61 0.88
C ALA A 156 -13.02 -8.66 -0.65
N VAL A 157 -14.22 -8.48 -1.17
CA VAL A 157 -14.43 -8.40 -2.63
C VAL A 157 -13.99 -7.02 -3.13
N GLY A 158 -12.76 -6.99 -3.69
CA GLY A 158 -12.08 -5.78 -4.14
C GLY A 158 -11.00 -5.30 -3.15
N GLY A 159 -9.81 -5.03 -3.64
CA GLY A 159 -8.68 -4.61 -2.81
C GLY A 159 -8.89 -3.26 -2.12
N ASP A 160 -9.75 -2.39 -2.68
CA ASP A 160 -10.19 -1.14 -2.07
C ASP A 160 -10.90 -1.37 -0.72
N LYS A 161 -11.73 -2.44 -0.62
CA LYS A 161 -12.39 -2.83 0.63
C LYS A 161 -11.38 -3.33 1.66
N ASP A 162 -10.43 -4.15 1.22
CA ASP A 162 -9.32 -4.59 2.07
C ASP A 162 -8.54 -3.39 2.64
N GLU A 163 -8.30 -2.37 1.82
CA GLU A 163 -7.57 -1.17 2.24
C GLU A 163 -8.34 -0.35 3.27
N LEU A 164 -9.67 -0.23 3.12
CA LEU A 164 -10.53 0.38 4.13
C LEU A 164 -10.47 -0.35 5.48
N CYS A 165 -10.44 -1.69 5.47
CA CYS A 165 -10.27 -2.46 6.71
C CYS A 165 -8.91 -2.19 7.36
N SER A 166 -7.84 -2.20 6.59
CA SER A 166 -6.50 -1.90 7.08
C SER A 166 -6.41 -0.49 7.67
N GLN A 167 -6.97 0.49 6.99
CA GLN A 167 -7.00 1.87 7.48
C GLN A 167 -7.81 2.00 8.78
N ALA A 168 -8.96 1.35 8.87
CA ALA A 168 -9.79 1.38 10.07
C ALA A 168 -9.06 0.77 11.30
N GLY A 169 -8.20 -0.23 11.10
CA GLY A 169 -7.35 -0.75 12.16
C GLY A 169 -6.35 0.29 12.69
N ILE A 170 -5.75 1.08 11.81
CA ILE A 170 -4.86 2.19 12.19
C ILE A 170 -5.65 3.29 12.89
N ASP A 171 -6.82 3.64 12.36
CA ASP A 171 -7.67 4.70 12.92
C ASP A 171 -8.14 4.37 14.35
N ALA A 172 -8.34 3.09 14.67
CA ALA A 172 -8.70 2.64 16.02
C ALA A 172 -7.65 2.94 17.10
N VAL A 173 -6.40 3.24 16.69
CA VAL A 173 -5.29 3.56 17.59
C VAL A 173 -4.61 4.89 17.25
N ALA A 174 -5.29 5.76 16.49
CA ALA A 174 -4.72 7.00 15.97
C ALA A 174 -4.18 7.94 17.05
N ASP A 175 -4.71 7.90 18.25
CA ASP A 175 -4.23 8.67 19.41
C ASP A 175 -2.84 8.24 19.90
N GLN A 176 -2.46 6.98 19.69
CA GLN A 176 -1.19 6.38 20.07
C GLN A 176 -0.10 6.55 18.98
N LEU A 177 -0.47 7.07 17.81
CA LEU A 177 0.42 7.25 16.65
C LEU A 177 0.85 8.71 16.40
N LYS A 178 0.58 9.62 17.35
CA LYS A 178 0.87 11.07 17.26
C LYS A 178 2.21 11.45 17.86
#